data_64edd0ba0d77436c5dbd8bed382883e6
#
_entry.id   64edd0ba0d77436c5dbd8bed382883e6
#
_cell.length_a   1.000
_cell.length_b   1.000
_cell.length_c   1.000
_cell.angle_alpha   90.00
_cell.angle_beta   90.00
_cell.angle_gamma   90.00
#
_symmetry.space_group_name_H-M   'P 1'
#
loop_
_entity.id
_entity.type
_entity.pdbx_description
1 polymer ?
#
loop_
_entity_poly.entity_id
_entity_poly.type
_entity_poly.pdbx_seq_one_letter_code
_entity_poly.pdbx_strand_id
1 'polypeptide(L)'
;VEEFAKSKYQVDVFMLESPIEGSDAPGVGHQGEEHIQPVFEEMARLANRPWAMLSTGATMAEFNKIMSHAYAAGSCGYLAGRTYWLDTLAHYPDWSAMQADIHQNVSYYIQELNDITDKMATPWSSHSCYSAPLEADRAFCSRYADM
;
A
#
# COMPACT_ATOMS: atom_id res chain seq x y z
N VAL A 1 -13.70 -0.09 8.30
CA VAL A 1 -12.81 1.04 8.57
C VAL A 1 -13.37 1.88 9.70
N GLU A 2 -14.56 2.48 9.56
CA GLU A 2 -15.16 3.44 10.50
C GLU A 2 -15.14 2.99 11.97
N GLU A 3 -15.46 1.73 12.27
CA GLU A 3 -15.44 1.23 13.65
C GLU A 3 -14.04 1.31 14.28
N PHE A 4 -13.01 0.88 13.54
CA PHE A 4 -11.62 0.90 14.01
C PHE A 4 -10.98 2.28 13.99
N ALA A 5 -11.59 3.26 13.33
CA ALA A 5 -11.17 4.66 13.35
C ALA A 5 -11.51 5.39 14.68
N LYS A 6 -12.32 4.75 15.55
CA LYS A 6 -12.65 5.30 16.86
C LYS A 6 -11.43 5.32 17.79
N SER A 7 -11.28 6.39 18.54
CA SER A 7 -10.11 6.63 19.41
C SER A 7 -9.82 5.50 20.43
N LYS A 8 -10.83 4.73 20.82
CA LYS A 8 -10.66 3.59 21.74
C LYS A 8 -9.71 2.50 21.23
N TYR A 9 -9.51 2.39 19.91
CA TYR A 9 -8.62 1.40 19.29
C TYR A 9 -7.18 1.88 19.12
N GLN A 10 -6.92 3.17 19.25
CA GLN A 10 -5.59 3.78 19.18
C GLN A 10 -4.80 3.38 17.93
N VAL A 11 -5.50 3.30 16.79
CA VAL A 11 -4.85 2.97 15.51
C VAL A 11 -4.01 4.16 15.04
N ASP A 12 -2.74 3.91 14.73
CA ASP A 12 -1.83 4.92 14.19
C ASP A 12 -1.85 4.93 12.66
N VAL A 13 -1.83 3.76 12.04
CA VAL A 13 -1.84 3.59 10.58
C VAL A 13 -2.77 2.44 10.21
N PHE A 14 -3.59 2.62 9.19
CA PHE A 14 -4.42 1.55 8.65
C PHE A 14 -3.71 0.83 7.51
N MET A 15 -3.87 -0.49 7.47
CA MET A 15 -3.58 -1.34 6.31
C MET A 15 -4.91 -1.76 5.72
N LEU A 16 -5.29 -1.22 4.55
CA LEU A 16 -6.61 -1.38 3.97
C LEU A 16 -6.56 -2.21 2.69
N GLU A 17 -7.53 -3.09 2.54
CA GLU A 17 -7.77 -3.78 1.28
C GLU A 17 -8.46 -2.84 0.28
N SER A 18 -8.26 -3.12 -1.01
CA SER A 18 -8.96 -2.38 -2.06
C SER A 18 -10.48 -2.50 -1.90
N PRO A 19 -11.22 -1.38 -2.03
CA PRO A 19 -12.68 -1.42 -1.96
C PRO A 19 -13.33 -2.02 -3.21
N ILE A 20 -12.53 -2.37 -4.23
CA ILE A 20 -12.96 -3.00 -5.48
C ILE A 20 -12.03 -4.16 -5.82
N GLU A 21 -12.50 -5.08 -6.66
CA GLU A 21 -11.66 -6.12 -7.24
C GLU A 21 -10.62 -5.52 -8.20
N GLY A 22 -9.41 -6.08 -8.22
CA GLY A 22 -8.33 -5.59 -9.08
C GLY A 22 -8.66 -5.61 -10.56
N SER A 23 -9.41 -6.62 -11.01
CA SER A 23 -9.90 -6.74 -12.38
C SER A 23 -10.82 -5.60 -12.81
N ASP A 24 -11.52 -4.99 -11.85
CA ASP A 24 -12.50 -3.93 -12.09
C ASP A 24 -11.87 -2.53 -12.04
N ALA A 25 -10.59 -2.43 -11.65
CA ALA A 25 -9.89 -1.17 -11.57
C ALA A 25 -9.57 -0.62 -12.98
N PRO A 26 -10.18 0.49 -13.42
CA PRO A 26 -9.75 1.18 -14.64
C PRO A 26 -8.38 1.81 -14.41
N GLY A 27 -7.65 2.10 -15.49
CA GLY A 27 -6.50 2.99 -15.37
C GLY A 27 -6.96 4.43 -15.09
N VAL A 28 -6.11 5.22 -14.45
CA VAL A 28 -6.38 6.66 -14.26
C VAL A 28 -6.51 7.36 -15.62
N GLY A 29 -7.53 8.20 -15.78
CA GLY A 29 -7.88 8.83 -17.06
C GLY A 29 -8.68 7.94 -18.01
N HIS A 30 -9.05 6.73 -17.62
CA HIS A 30 -9.85 5.81 -18.43
C HIS A 30 -11.34 5.88 -18.05
N GLN A 31 -12.19 5.42 -18.98
CA GLN A 31 -13.64 5.35 -18.75
C GLN A 31 -13.95 4.49 -17.52
N GLY A 32 -14.83 4.98 -16.64
CA GLY A 32 -15.22 4.32 -15.40
C GLY A 32 -14.48 4.84 -14.16
N GLU A 33 -13.40 5.62 -14.31
CA GLU A 33 -12.67 6.22 -13.19
C GLU A 33 -13.59 7.07 -12.30
N GLU A 34 -14.51 7.80 -12.90
CA GLU A 34 -15.47 8.68 -12.22
C GLU A 34 -16.38 7.96 -11.21
N HIS A 35 -16.52 6.63 -11.34
CA HIS A 35 -17.28 5.82 -10.40
C HIS A 35 -16.41 5.15 -9.33
N ILE A 36 -15.14 4.93 -9.63
CA ILE A 36 -14.20 4.19 -8.77
C ILE A 36 -13.47 5.14 -7.81
N GLN A 37 -12.97 6.27 -8.29
CA GLN A 37 -12.22 7.21 -7.47
C GLN A 37 -12.97 7.66 -6.20
N PRO A 38 -14.28 8.00 -6.25
CA PRO A 38 -15.03 8.37 -5.05
C PRO A 38 -15.09 7.29 -3.97
N VAL A 39 -14.97 6.00 -4.34
CA VAL A 39 -15.00 4.89 -3.38
C VAL A 39 -13.70 4.85 -2.56
N PHE A 40 -12.56 5.10 -3.19
CA PHE A 40 -11.27 5.25 -2.50
C PHE A 40 -11.24 6.49 -1.61
N GLU A 41 -11.79 7.61 -2.08
CA GLU A 41 -11.88 8.86 -1.30
C GLU A 41 -12.75 8.69 -0.04
N GLU A 42 -13.88 7.99 -0.16
CA GLU A 42 -14.74 7.67 0.98
C GLU A 42 -14.03 6.75 1.98
N MET A 43 -13.31 5.74 1.51
CA MET A 43 -12.51 4.86 2.36
C MET A 43 -11.45 5.66 3.13
N ALA A 44 -10.73 6.55 2.46
CA ALA A 44 -9.73 7.44 3.05
C ALA A 44 -10.36 8.36 4.11
N ARG A 45 -11.52 8.95 3.81
CA ARG A 45 -12.27 9.81 4.75
C ARG A 45 -12.66 9.04 6.02
N LEU A 46 -13.08 7.79 5.88
CA LEU A 46 -13.46 6.93 7.00
C LEU A 46 -12.26 6.47 7.85
N ALA A 47 -11.09 6.33 7.25
CA ALA A 47 -9.88 5.92 7.96
C ALA A 47 -9.43 6.96 9.01
N ASN A 48 -9.55 8.25 8.70
CA ASN A 48 -9.14 9.40 9.54
C ASN A 48 -7.71 9.31 10.13
N ARG A 49 -6.86 8.48 9.57
CA ARG A 49 -5.45 8.23 9.91
C ARG A 49 -4.68 7.95 8.63
N PRO A 50 -3.36 8.01 8.64
CA PRO A 50 -2.57 7.52 7.52
C PRO A 50 -2.95 6.08 7.19
N TRP A 51 -2.95 5.74 5.93
CA TRP A 51 -3.30 4.39 5.49
C TRP A 51 -2.46 3.95 4.29
N ALA A 52 -2.21 2.66 4.24
CA ALA A 52 -1.50 2.02 3.15
C ALA A 52 -2.39 0.93 2.53
N MET A 53 -2.21 0.71 1.22
CA MET A 53 -3.00 -0.26 0.46
C MET A 53 -2.38 -1.64 0.51
N LEU A 54 -3.20 -2.67 0.77
CA LEU A 54 -2.82 -4.08 0.69
C LEU A 54 -3.05 -4.61 -0.72
N SER A 55 -2.12 -5.42 -1.22
CA SER A 55 -2.24 -6.02 -2.56
C SER A 55 -3.27 -7.16 -2.66
N THR A 56 -3.58 -7.82 -1.56
CA THR A 56 -4.57 -8.92 -1.40
C THR A 56 -4.52 -10.03 -2.44
N GLY A 57 -3.41 -10.15 -3.19
CA GLY A 57 -3.21 -11.16 -4.22
C GLY A 57 -3.64 -10.71 -5.62
N ALA A 58 -3.90 -9.42 -5.83
CA ALA A 58 -4.02 -8.84 -7.16
C ALA A 58 -2.75 -9.09 -7.98
N THR A 59 -2.89 -9.22 -9.29
CA THR A 59 -1.72 -9.26 -10.19
C THR A 59 -0.95 -7.93 -10.13
N MET A 60 0.30 -7.93 -10.57
CA MET A 60 1.12 -6.70 -10.61
C MET A 60 0.42 -5.57 -11.37
N ALA A 61 -0.15 -5.87 -12.54
CA ALA A 61 -0.82 -4.88 -13.38
C ALA A 61 -2.10 -4.32 -12.74
N GLU A 62 -2.88 -5.17 -12.07
CA GLU A 62 -4.07 -4.76 -11.31
C GLU A 62 -3.69 -3.91 -10.12
N PHE A 63 -2.65 -4.31 -9.39
CA PHE A 63 -2.22 -3.57 -8.20
C PHE A 63 -1.68 -2.17 -8.56
N ASN A 64 -0.97 -2.01 -9.67
CA ASN A 64 -0.56 -0.69 -10.15
C ASN A 64 -1.75 0.26 -10.40
N LYS A 65 -2.85 -0.26 -10.97
CA LYS A 65 -4.07 0.53 -11.15
C LYS A 65 -4.71 0.90 -9.81
N ILE A 66 -4.84 -0.07 -8.90
CA ILE A 66 -5.34 0.16 -7.54
C ILE A 66 -4.52 1.23 -6.83
N MET A 67 -3.17 1.15 -6.91
CA MET A 67 -2.29 2.11 -6.27
C MET A 67 -2.44 3.52 -6.82
N SER A 68 -2.68 3.67 -8.12
CA SER A 68 -2.93 4.98 -8.71
C SER A 68 -4.16 5.66 -8.08
N HIS A 69 -5.27 4.93 -7.91
CA HIS A 69 -6.47 5.42 -7.23
C HIS A 69 -6.24 5.65 -5.73
N ALA A 70 -5.51 4.74 -5.07
CA ALA A 70 -5.17 4.87 -3.65
C ALA A 70 -4.34 6.11 -3.37
N TYR A 71 -3.33 6.41 -4.21
CA TYR A 71 -2.51 7.62 -4.06
C TYR A 71 -3.30 8.88 -4.36
N ALA A 72 -4.16 8.89 -5.37
CA ALA A 72 -5.06 10.00 -5.64
C ALA A 72 -6.00 10.29 -4.45
N ALA A 73 -6.34 9.26 -3.64
CA ALA A 73 -7.12 9.38 -2.41
C ALA A 73 -6.26 9.60 -1.15
N GLY A 74 -4.95 9.80 -1.28
CA GLY A 74 -4.07 10.17 -0.16
C GLY A 74 -3.44 9.00 0.61
N SER A 75 -3.32 7.80 0.00
CA SER A 75 -2.55 6.70 0.58
C SER A 75 -1.11 7.10 0.86
N CYS A 76 -0.55 6.64 1.98
CA CYS A 76 0.84 6.90 2.36
C CYS A 76 1.82 5.82 1.86
N GLY A 77 1.34 4.75 1.24
CA GLY A 77 2.17 3.67 0.77
C GLY A 77 1.40 2.39 0.49
N TYR A 78 2.13 1.30 0.39
CA TYR A 78 1.55 0.00 0.10
C TYR A 78 2.19 -1.11 0.94
N LEU A 79 1.50 -2.25 1.01
CA LEU A 79 2.02 -3.51 1.51
C LEU A 79 1.68 -4.61 0.50
N ALA A 80 2.69 -5.18 -0.13
CA ALA A 80 2.53 -6.23 -1.10
C ALA A 80 3.41 -7.45 -0.74
N GLY A 81 2.86 -8.64 -0.93
CA GLY A 81 3.54 -9.90 -0.69
C GLY A 81 3.31 -10.84 -1.86
N ARG A 82 2.19 -11.56 -1.87
CA ARG A 82 1.87 -12.56 -2.90
C ARG A 82 1.94 -12.01 -4.32
N THR A 83 1.54 -10.78 -4.54
CA THR A 83 1.64 -10.06 -5.81
C THR A 83 3.06 -10.10 -6.40
N TYR A 84 4.09 -10.17 -5.55
CA TYR A 84 5.48 -10.20 -6.01
C TYR A 84 5.98 -11.60 -6.37
N TRP A 85 5.66 -12.59 -5.54
CA TRP A 85 6.35 -13.89 -5.60
C TRP A 85 5.45 -15.06 -6.00
N LEU A 86 4.13 -14.87 -6.11
CA LEU A 86 3.22 -15.97 -6.39
C LEU A 86 3.48 -16.60 -7.77
N ASP A 87 3.66 -15.76 -8.78
CA ASP A 87 3.93 -16.23 -10.14
C ASP A 87 5.30 -16.91 -10.23
N THR A 88 6.30 -16.40 -9.50
CA THR A 88 7.64 -17.00 -9.41
C THR A 88 7.59 -18.42 -8.87
N LEU A 89 6.66 -18.72 -7.95
CA LEU A 89 6.50 -20.08 -7.41
C LEU A 89 6.02 -21.09 -8.45
N ALA A 90 5.46 -20.66 -9.58
CA ALA A 90 5.09 -21.56 -10.68
C ALA A 90 6.30 -22.27 -11.31
N HIS A 91 7.49 -21.69 -11.13
CA HIS A 91 8.75 -22.31 -11.58
C HIS A 91 9.29 -23.39 -10.64
N TYR A 92 8.72 -23.53 -9.40
CA TYR A 92 9.19 -24.55 -8.46
C TYR A 92 9.06 -25.96 -9.03
N PRO A 93 10.08 -26.87 -8.90
CA PRO A 93 11.29 -26.75 -8.08
C PRO A 93 12.53 -26.18 -8.80
N ASP A 94 12.41 -25.58 -9.96
CA ASP A 94 13.54 -24.99 -10.70
C ASP A 94 14.00 -23.68 -10.06
N TRP A 95 14.98 -23.77 -9.16
CA TRP A 95 15.55 -22.63 -8.46
C TRP A 95 16.21 -21.61 -9.38
N SER A 96 16.81 -22.07 -10.50
CA SER A 96 17.44 -21.17 -11.46
C SER A 96 16.40 -20.34 -12.21
N ALA A 97 15.30 -20.96 -12.62
CA ALA A 97 14.19 -20.25 -13.23
C ALA A 97 13.53 -19.27 -12.26
N MET A 98 13.33 -19.67 -10.99
CA MET A 98 12.80 -18.77 -9.94
C MET A 98 13.70 -17.55 -9.73
N GLN A 99 15.02 -17.74 -9.63
CA GLN A 99 15.96 -16.63 -9.47
C GLN A 99 15.96 -15.71 -10.69
N ALA A 100 15.91 -16.26 -11.90
CA ALA A 100 15.85 -15.47 -13.12
C ALA A 100 14.59 -14.60 -13.16
N ASP A 101 13.44 -15.17 -12.81
CA ASP A 101 12.16 -14.44 -12.77
C ASP A 101 12.18 -13.32 -11.72
N ILE A 102 12.69 -13.58 -10.51
CA ILE A 102 12.85 -12.55 -9.48
C ILE A 102 13.69 -11.37 -9.99
N HIS A 103 14.80 -11.64 -10.64
CA HIS A 103 15.68 -10.58 -11.12
C HIS A 103 15.12 -9.82 -12.33
N GLN A 104 14.44 -10.50 -13.23
CA GLN A 104 13.95 -9.90 -14.46
C GLN A 104 12.60 -9.20 -14.30
N ASN A 105 11.67 -9.80 -13.58
CA ASN A 105 10.30 -9.35 -13.47
C ASN A 105 9.99 -8.71 -12.11
N VAL A 106 10.23 -9.44 -11.01
CA VAL A 106 9.86 -8.98 -9.68
C VAL A 106 10.63 -7.74 -9.26
N SER A 107 11.95 -7.73 -9.46
CA SER A 107 12.79 -6.57 -9.10
C SER A 107 12.42 -5.33 -9.90
N TYR A 108 12.15 -5.48 -11.20
CA TYR A 108 11.68 -4.38 -12.05
C TYR A 108 10.35 -3.82 -11.57
N TYR A 109 9.39 -4.71 -11.28
CA TYR A 109 8.08 -4.28 -10.80
C TYR A 109 8.14 -3.56 -9.45
N ILE A 110 8.95 -4.07 -8.50
CA ILE A 110 9.17 -3.40 -7.21
C ILE A 110 9.75 -1.98 -7.43
N GLN A 111 10.70 -1.84 -8.34
CA GLN A 111 11.28 -0.54 -8.66
C GLN A 111 10.23 0.41 -9.26
N GLU A 112 9.44 -0.05 -10.20
CA GLU A 112 8.36 0.74 -10.80
C GLU A 112 7.36 1.22 -9.73
N LEU A 113 6.93 0.33 -8.84
CA LEU A 113 5.98 0.66 -7.78
C LEU A 113 6.58 1.61 -6.75
N ASN A 114 7.88 1.47 -6.42
CA ASN A 114 8.57 2.43 -5.56
C ASN A 114 8.67 3.81 -6.23
N ASP A 115 8.98 3.87 -7.53
CA ASP A 115 9.05 5.12 -8.26
C ASP A 115 7.69 5.86 -8.31
N ILE A 116 6.60 5.11 -8.41
CA ILE A 116 5.23 5.66 -8.31
C ILE A 116 4.98 6.16 -6.88
N THR A 117 5.34 5.36 -5.88
CA THR A 117 5.19 5.70 -4.47
C THR A 117 5.92 6.99 -4.12
N ASP A 118 7.19 7.11 -4.50
CA ASP A 118 8.01 8.29 -4.22
C ASP A 118 7.44 9.58 -4.84
N LYS A 119 6.72 9.45 -5.95
CA LYS A 119 6.11 10.59 -6.65
C LYS A 119 4.74 10.97 -6.12
N MET A 120 3.94 10.00 -5.70
CA MET A 120 2.49 10.18 -5.50
C MET A 120 2.01 9.96 -4.07
N ALA A 121 2.75 9.21 -3.24
CA ALA A 121 2.31 8.91 -1.89
C ALA A 121 2.26 10.17 -1.01
N THR A 122 1.21 10.28 -0.20
CA THR A 122 1.14 11.30 0.85
C THR A 122 1.96 10.83 2.05
N PRO A 123 3.02 11.55 2.47
CA PRO A 123 3.81 11.13 3.63
C PRO A 123 2.93 10.93 4.87
N TRP A 124 3.03 9.79 5.52
CA TRP A 124 2.24 9.48 6.72
C TRP A 124 2.41 10.55 7.82
N SER A 125 3.61 11.13 7.94
CA SER A 125 3.94 12.17 8.92
C SER A 125 3.28 13.52 8.65
N SER A 126 2.77 13.74 7.43
CA SER A 126 2.04 14.97 7.07
C SER A 126 0.56 14.93 7.46
N HIS A 127 0.06 13.79 7.92
CA HIS A 127 -1.34 13.65 8.31
C HIS A 127 -1.65 14.49 9.56
N SER A 128 -2.82 15.11 9.57
CA SER A 128 -3.23 16.04 10.64
C SER A 128 -3.28 15.44 12.05
N CYS A 129 -3.35 14.11 12.17
CA CYS A 129 -3.28 13.44 13.48
C CYS A 129 -1.88 13.52 14.13
N TYR A 130 -0.83 13.86 13.36
CA TYR A 130 0.53 14.06 13.84
C TYR A 130 0.89 15.56 13.90
N SER A 131 0.00 16.38 14.43
CA SER A 131 0.18 17.84 14.53
C SER A 131 1.30 18.26 15.49
N ALA A 132 1.76 17.39 16.38
CA ALA A 132 2.88 17.61 17.27
C ALA A 132 4.16 17.03 16.66
N PRO A 133 5.36 17.58 16.97
CA PRO A 133 6.62 16.96 16.59
C PRO A 133 6.69 15.51 17.10
N LEU A 134 7.12 14.60 16.22
CA LEU A 134 7.39 13.22 16.64
C LEU A 134 8.66 13.22 17.48
N GLU A 135 8.49 13.06 18.79
CA GLU A 135 9.59 12.94 19.72
C GLU A 135 9.78 11.47 20.11
N ALA A 136 10.93 10.90 19.77
CA ALA A 136 11.36 9.64 20.36
C ALA A 136 12.09 9.92 21.67
N ASP A 137 11.72 9.25 22.75
CA ASP A 137 12.48 9.25 24.01
C ASP A 137 13.94 8.84 23.71
N ARG A 138 14.91 9.58 24.25
CA ARG A 138 16.34 9.30 24.07
C ARG A 138 16.72 7.87 24.42
N ALA A 139 15.98 7.22 25.33
CA ALA A 139 16.17 5.84 25.72
C ALA A 139 15.38 4.84 24.84
N PHE A 140 14.64 5.31 23.80
CA PHE A 140 13.78 4.44 22.99
C PHE A 140 14.57 3.27 22.37
N CYS A 141 15.68 3.55 21.72
CA CYS A 141 16.51 2.50 21.11
C CYS A 141 17.17 1.57 22.13
N SER A 142 17.58 2.09 23.31
CA SER A 142 18.24 1.26 24.33
C SER A 142 17.30 0.32 25.03
N ARG A 143 16.00 0.65 25.13
CA ARG A 143 14.98 -0.25 25.73
C ARG A 143 14.72 -1.49 24.87
N TYR A 144 15.02 -1.45 23.57
CA TYR A 144 14.86 -2.61 22.67
C TYR A 144 16.10 -3.50 22.60
N ALA A 145 17.26 -3.02 23.06
CA ALA A 145 18.50 -3.80 23.06
C ALA A 145 18.54 -4.86 24.19
N ASP A 146 17.69 -4.72 25.20
CA ASP A 146 17.66 -5.56 26.40
C ASP A 146 16.48 -6.57 26.39
N MET A 147 15.73 -6.74 25.28
CA MET A 147 14.70 -7.74 25.06
C MET A 147 15.18 -8.83 24.11
#